data_1aa5b3d081f8b75bf97cf80f5966dc5d
#
_entry.id   1aa5b3d081f8b75bf97cf80f5966dc5d
#
_cell.length_a   1.000
_cell.length_b   1.000
_cell.length_c   1.000
_cell.angle_alpha   90.00
_cell.angle_beta   90.00
_cell.angle_gamma   90.00
#
_symmetry.space_group_name_H-M   'P 1'
#
loop_
_entity.id
_entity.type
_entity.pdbx_description
1 polymer ?
#
loop_
_entity_poly.entity_id
_entity_poly.type
_entity_poly.pdbx_seq_one_letter_code
_entity_poly.pdbx_strand_id
1 'polypeptide(L)'
;MKLSDVLIALMVPLIWGMGLVIAKPAVDQFPPILLMALRFSVTALLLVWFVPVPKGMRKSLALVALVGSTLQYGLSYNGLKLLDASTTALIVQIETPFLLLISAAWLGDRLTIRQLVGLAVAFVGIYILTGAPNLVGKWVGISLTLCGAFMWALGQALMRRLTESQPNRLSGMGTIAWVSVFAAPQLFVASLIVEDQHWYHITHAGIAVWGAVAYLGIVMTALGYTCWYHVLGRYPASQAGPYLLLLPVFSILGGWLFLGEPINQTMLL
;
A
#
# COMPACT_ATOMS: atom_id res chain seq x y z
N MET A 1 11.14 18.64 13.07
CA MET A 1 9.65 18.62 12.91
C MET A 1 9.00 19.20 14.17
N LYS A 2 7.82 19.84 14.04
CA LYS A 2 7.01 20.23 15.23
C LYS A 2 6.45 18.95 15.87
N LEU A 3 6.23 18.98 17.18
CA LEU A 3 5.73 17.79 17.91
C LEU A 3 4.39 17.27 17.35
N SER A 4 3.48 18.16 17.00
CA SER A 4 2.21 17.80 16.34
C SER A 4 2.42 17.04 15.03
N ASP A 5 3.39 17.47 14.21
CA ASP A 5 3.68 16.83 12.92
C ASP A 5 4.44 15.51 13.10
N VAL A 6 5.21 15.35 14.17
CA VAL A 6 5.81 14.06 14.58
C VAL A 6 4.72 13.06 14.97
N LEU A 7 3.73 13.48 15.76
CA LEU A 7 2.59 12.63 16.11
C LEU A 7 1.80 12.19 14.88
N ILE A 8 1.54 13.12 13.95
CA ILE A 8 0.90 12.79 12.66
C ILE A 8 1.75 11.81 11.85
N ALA A 9 3.08 12.01 11.80
CA ALA A 9 3.98 11.12 11.08
C ALA A 9 4.02 9.70 11.68
N LEU A 10 3.89 9.55 13.01
CA LEU A 10 3.80 8.27 13.71
C LEU A 10 2.44 7.57 13.50
N MET A 11 1.36 8.35 13.34
CA MET A 11 0.04 7.77 13.04
C MET A 11 0.01 7.04 11.70
N VAL A 12 0.77 7.48 10.70
CA VAL A 12 0.76 6.88 9.35
C VAL A 12 1.18 5.41 9.37
N PRO A 13 2.38 5.03 9.87
CA PRO A 13 2.78 3.63 9.93
C PRO A 13 1.89 2.79 10.86
N LEU A 14 1.33 3.37 11.92
CA LEU A 14 0.34 2.69 12.77
C LEU A 14 -0.91 2.35 11.96
N ILE A 15 -1.51 3.33 11.27
CA ILE A 15 -2.70 3.15 10.45
C ILE A 15 -2.47 2.13 9.34
N TRP A 16 -1.33 2.22 8.64
CA TRP A 16 -1.04 1.33 7.51
C TRP A 16 -0.63 -0.07 7.97
N GLY A 17 0.15 -0.21 9.04
CA GLY A 17 0.51 -1.50 9.63
C GLY A 17 -0.71 -2.24 10.16
N MET A 18 -1.58 -1.56 10.91
CA MET A 18 -2.86 -2.12 11.36
C MET A 18 -3.81 -2.43 10.21
N GLY A 19 -3.68 -1.72 9.08
CA GLY A 19 -4.46 -2.00 7.88
C GLY A 19 -4.24 -3.42 7.33
N LEU A 20 -3.02 -3.93 7.34
CA LEU A 20 -2.71 -5.31 6.95
C LEU A 20 -3.30 -6.32 7.94
N VAL A 21 -3.22 -6.05 9.24
CA VAL A 21 -3.76 -6.89 10.32
C VAL A 21 -5.29 -7.00 10.20
N ILE A 22 -5.97 -5.85 10.00
CA ILE A 22 -7.43 -5.80 9.86
C ILE A 22 -7.89 -6.43 8.53
N ALA A 23 -7.09 -6.28 7.46
CA ALA A 23 -7.40 -6.86 6.17
C ALA A 23 -7.24 -8.38 6.14
N LYS A 24 -6.31 -8.96 6.93
CA LYS A 24 -5.99 -10.40 6.88
C LYS A 24 -7.23 -11.29 7.06
N PRO A 25 -8.01 -11.21 8.14
CA PRO A 25 -9.21 -12.04 8.29
C PRO A 25 -10.29 -11.74 7.23
N ALA A 26 -10.29 -10.53 6.66
CA ALA A 26 -11.23 -10.20 5.59
C ALA A 26 -10.85 -10.87 4.29
N VAL A 27 -9.57 -10.88 3.87
CA VAL A 27 -9.12 -11.54 2.63
C VAL A 27 -9.16 -13.06 2.71
N ASP A 28 -9.19 -13.64 3.92
CA ASP A 28 -9.35 -15.08 4.11
C ASP A 28 -10.79 -15.55 3.81
N GLN A 29 -11.78 -14.65 3.98
CA GLN A 29 -13.20 -14.94 3.81
C GLN A 29 -13.82 -14.27 2.57
N PHE A 30 -13.14 -13.29 1.98
CA PHE A 30 -13.67 -12.44 0.92
C PHE A 30 -12.67 -12.31 -0.23
N PRO A 31 -13.13 -12.19 -1.49
CA PRO A 31 -12.23 -12.02 -2.63
C PRO A 31 -11.35 -10.76 -2.47
N PRO A 32 -10.01 -10.89 -2.53
CA PRO A 32 -9.11 -9.77 -2.22
C PRO A 32 -9.24 -8.57 -3.16
N ILE A 33 -9.44 -8.81 -4.46
CA ILE A 33 -9.58 -7.72 -5.44
C ILE A 33 -10.91 -7.00 -5.24
N LEU A 34 -11.99 -7.75 -4.96
CA LEU A 34 -13.29 -7.17 -4.64
C LEU A 34 -13.23 -6.33 -3.34
N LEU A 35 -12.52 -6.81 -2.33
CA LEU A 35 -12.28 -6.07 -1.09
C LEU A 35 -11.62 -4.72 -1.38
N MET A 36 -10.62 -4.71 -2.27
CA MET A 36 -9.94 -3.48 -2.67
C MET A 36 -10.82 -2.57 -3.52
N ALA A 37 -11.65 -3.12 -4.39
CA ALA A 37 -12.62 -2.36 -5.16
C ALA A 37 -13.59 -1.60 -4.23
N LEU A 38 -14.13 -2.28 -3.22
CA LEU A 38 -15.01 -1.68 -2.20
C LEU A 38 -14.27 -0.62 -1.37
N ARG A 39 -13.05 -0.91 -0.93
CA ARG A 39 -12.18 0.04 -0.22
C ARG A 39 -12.01 1.35 -0.99
N PHE A 40 -11.58 1.27 -2.26
CA PHE A 40 -11.37 2.46 -3.09
C PHE A 40 -12.69 3.17 -3.44
N SER A 41 -13.81 2.44 -3.54
CA SER A 41 -15.13 3.03 -3.71
C SER A 41 -15.51 3.88 -2.50
N VAL A 42 -15.32 3.38 -1.28
CA VAL A 42 -15.57 4.14 -0.04
C VAL A 42 -14.71 5.41 -0.02
N THR A 43 -13.41 5.30 -0.34
CA THR A 43 -12.51 6.45 -0.37
C THR A 43 -12.93 7.48 -1.43
N ALA A 44 -13.27 7.03 -2.64
CA ALA A 44 -13.70 7.88 -3.73
C ALA A 44 -14.99 8.64 -3.38
N LEU A 45 -16.00 7.94 -2.88
CA LEU A 45 -17.28 8.52 -2.47
C LEU A 45 -17.12 9.53 -1.32
N LEU A 46 -16.19 9.26 -0.40
CA LEU A 46 -15.93 10.16 0.73
C LEU A 46 -15.24 11.45 0.30
N LEU A 47 -14.26 11.37 -0.62
CA LEU A 47 -13.33 12.48 -0.89
C LEU A 47 -13.65 13.28 -2.17
N VAL A 48 -14.32 12.68 -3.17
CA VAL A 48 -14.49 13.32 -4.50
C VAL A 48 -15.21 14.65 -4.44
N TRP A 49 -16.10 14.83 -3.50
CA TRP A 49 -16.90 16.06 -3.33
C TRP A 49 -16.11 17.27 -2.83
N PHE A 50 -14.96 17.04 -2.22
CA PHE A 50 -14.13 18.06 -1.58
C PHE A 50 -12.93 18.48 -2.44
N VAL A 51 -12.79 17.93 -3.65
CA VAL A 51 -11.60 18.14 -4.49
C VAL A 51 -11.97 18.56 -5.91
N PRO A 52 -11.18 19.45 -6.52
CA PRO A 52 -11.47 19.90 -7.89
C PRO A 52 -11.24 18.77 -8.89
N VAL A 53 -11.96 18.84 -10.03
CA VAL A 53 -11.80 17.89 -11.13
C VAL A 53 -10.43 18.09 -11.80
N PRO A 54 -9.62 17.03 -12.01
CA PRO A 54 -8.28 17.11 -12.57
C PRO A 54 -8.31 17.29 -14.09
N LYS A 55 -8.53 18.53 -14.53
CA LYS A 55 -8.58 18.87 -15.96
C LYS A 55 -7.23 18.57 -16.62
N GLY A 56 -7.25 17.84 -17.75
CA GLY A 56 -6.03 17.48 -18.49
C GLY A 56 -5.22 16.31 -17.92
N MET A 57 -5.47 15.86 -16.68
CA MET A 57 -4.70 14.81 -16.01
C MET A 57 -5.41 13.44 -15.95
N ARG A 58 -6.65 13.34 -16.42
CA ARG A 58 -7.49 12.15 -16.20
C ARG A 58 -6.86 10.86 -16.73
N LYS A 59 -6.32 10.86 -17.96
CA LYS A 59 -5.69 9.68 -18.58
C LYS A 59 -4.45 9.24 -17.78
N SER A 60 -3.61 10.18 -17.40
CA SER A 60 -2.40 9.91 -16.62
C SER A 60 -2.74 9.42 -15.21
N LEU A 61 -3.75 9.99 -14.54
CA LEU A 61 -4.23 9.51 -13.25
C LEU A 61 -4.86 8.11 -13.35
N ALA A 62 -5.59 7.82 -14.43
CA ALA A 62 -6.11 6.48 -14.67
C ALA A 62 -4.98 5.44 -14.87
N LEU A 63 -3.88 5.80 -15.55
CA LEU A 63 -2.70 4.96 -15.68
C LEU A 63 -1.98 4.78 -14.34
N VAL A 64 -1.82 5.84 -13.57
CA VAL A 64 -1.24 5.77 -12.20
C VAL A 64 -2.10 4.89 -11.31
N ALA A 65 -3.44 5.02 -11.37
CA ALA A 65 -4.36 4.18 -10.63
C ALA A 65 -4.27 2.70 -11.07
N LEU A 66 -4.13 2.44 -12.38
CA LEU A 66 -3.97 1.08 -12.89
C LEU A 66 -2.71 0.42 -12.33
N VAL A 67 -1.57 1.09 -12.41
CA VAL A 67 -0.28 0.53 -12.00
C VAL A 67 -0.12 0.56 -10.48
N GLY A 68 -0.23 1.75 -9.88
CA GLY A 68 0.07 1.98 -8.47
C GLY A 68 -1.07 1.66 -7.50
N SER A 69 -2.24 1.25 -7.99
CA SER A 69 -3.35 0.83 -7.14
C SER A 69 -3.96 -0.48 -7.62
N THR A 70 -4.48 -0.57 -8.85
CA THR A 70 -5.20 -1.76 -9.30
C THR A 70 -4.29 -2.99 -9.34
N LEU A 71 -3.17 -2.93 -10.06
CA LEU A 71 -2.22 -4.03 -10.14
C LEU A 71 -1.52 -4.24 -8.78
N GLN A 72 -1.08 -3.17 -8.14
CA GLN A 72 -0.41 -3.22 -6.85
C GLN A 72 -1.26 -3.91 -5.78
N TYR A 73 -2.47 -3.41 -5.52
CA TYR A 73 -3.32 -3.99 -4.47
C TYR A 73 -3.90 -5.33 -4.86
N GLY A 74 -4.23 -5.54 -6.15
CA GLY A 74 -4.64 -6.85 -6.64
C GLY A 74 -3.59 -7.92 -6.37
N LEU A 75 -2.31 -7.64 -6.62
CA LEU A 75 -1.20 -8.56 -6.34
C LEU A 75 -0.92 -8.68 -4.85
N SER A 76 -0.71 -7.57 -4.14
CA SER A 76 -0.31 -7.57 -2.72
C SER A 76 -1.36 -8.19 -1.81
N TYR A 77 -2.66 -8.00 -2.05
CA TYR A 77 -3.71 -8.57 -1.20
C TYR A 77 -4.00 -10.03 -1.50
N ASN A 78 -3.77 -10.50 -2.73
CA ASN A 78 -3.69 -11.93 -3.01
C ASN A 78 -2.45 -12.56 -2.35
N GLY A 79 -1.32 -11.84 -2.28
CA GLY A 79 -0.16 -12.23 -1.49
C GLY A 79 -0.49 -12.33 0.01
N LEU A 80 -1.15 -11.30 0.57
CA LEU A 80 -1.60 -11.27 1.98
C LEU A 80 -2.54 -12.44 2.32
N LYS A 81 -3.39 -12.88 1.38
CA LYS A 81 -4.24 -14.06 1.57
C LYS A 81 -3.42 -15.34 1.81
N LEU A 82 -2.25 -15.45 1.19
CA LEU A 82 -1.36 -16.61 1.25
C LEU A 82 -0.28 -16.50 2.33
N LEU A 83 -0.08 -15.32 2.91
CA LEU A 83 0.95 -15.02 3.90
C LEU A 83 0.31 -14.47 5.20
N ASP A 84 1.12 -14.39 6.24
CA ASP A 84 0.75 -13.69 7.48
C ASP A 84 0.84 -12.17 7.27
N ALA A 85 0.08 -11.39 8.05
CA ALA A 85 0.10 -9.92 7.94
C ALA A 85 1.49 -9.35 8.26
N SER A 86 2.15 -9.91 9.28
CA SER A 86 3.52 -9.55 9.70
C SER A 86 4.54 -9.80 8.58
N THR A 87 4.49 -10.97 7.96
CA THR A 87 5.38 -11.34 6.83
C THR A 87 5.14 -10.44 5.63
N THR A 88 3.88 -10.20 5.28
CA THR A 88 3.52 -9.30 4.17
C THR A 88 4.05 -7.88 4.42
N ALA A 89 3.92 -7.35 5.64
CA ALA A 89 4.43 -6.04 6.02
C ALA A 89 5.95 -5.90 5.86
N LEU A 90 6.71 -6.97 6.17
CA LEU A 90 8.16 -7.00 5.97
C LEU A 90 8.53 -7.02 4.47
N ILE A 91 7.86 -7.86 3.67
CA ILE A 91 8.12 -7.95 2.23
C ILE A 91 7.77 -6.65 1.52
N VAL A 92 6.69 -5.98 1.91
CA VAL A 92 6.26 -4.70 1.31
C VAL A 92 7.33 -3.60 1.48
N GLN A 93 8.20 -3.66 2.48
CA GLN A 93 9.28 -2.67 2.65
C GLN A 93 10.24 -2.60 1.45
N ILE A 94 10.27 -3.62 0.58
CA ILE A 94 11.04 -3.62 -0.68
C ILE A 94 10.52 -2.57 -1.69
N GLU A 95 9.35 -1.98 -1.46
CA GLU A 95 8.79 -0.87 -2.24
C GLU A 95 9.79 0.29 -2.36
N THR A 96 10.45 0.65 -1.26
CA THR A 96 11.46 1.73 -1.24
C THR A 96 12.70 1.38 -2.07
N PRO A 97 13.35 0.22 -1.91
CA PRO A 97 14.37 -0.26 -2.83
C PRO A 97 13.98 -0.21 -4.31
N PHE A 98 12.79 -0.73 -4.66
CA PHE A 98 12.31 -0.67 -6.04
C PHE A 98 12.13 0.77 -6.53
N LEU A 99 11.57 1.65 -5.71
CA LEU A 99 11.41 3.06 -6.07
C LEU A 99 12.76 3.74 -6.34
N LEU A 100 13.78 3.47 -5.53
CA LEU A 100 15.13 4.00 -5.74
C LEU A 100 15.73 3.51 -7.07
N LEU A 101 15.59 2.21 -7.37
CA LEU A 101 16.08 1.64 -8.63
C LEU A 101 15.36 2.23 -9.84
N ILE A 102 14.03 2.33 -9.80
CA ILE A 102 13.22 2.92 -10.88
C ILE A 102 13.57 4.41 -11.06
N SER A 103 13.71 5.14 -9.94
CA SER A 103 14.08 6.56 -9.98
C SER A 103 15.46 6.77 -10.61
N ALA A 104 16.43 5.93 -10.28
CA ALA A 104 17.76 6.01 -10.89
C ALA A 104 17.76 5.64 -12.38
N ALA A 105 17.05 4.56 -12.75
CA ALA A 105 17.03 4.07 -14.12
C ALA A 105 16.17 4.91 -15.08
N TRP A 106 15.07 5.49 -14.56
CA TRP A 106 14.07 6.12 -15.41
C TRP A 106 13.90 7.64 -15.18
N LEU A 107 14.11 8.13 -13.96
CA LEU A 107 13.99 9.55 -13.62
C LEU A 107 15.35 10.28 -13.60
N GLY A 108 16.45 9.53 -13.75
CA GLY A 108 17.81 10.08 -13.80
C GLY A 108 18.37 10.49 -12.43
N ASP A 109 17.77 10.01 -11.34
CA ASP A 109 18.26 10.27 -9.99
C ASP A 109 19.60 9.55 -9.78
N ARG A 110 20.55 10.21 -9.11
CA ARG A 110 21.84 9.60 -8.77
C ARG A 110 21.75 8.94 -7.40
N LEU A 111 22.03 7.64 -7.34
CA LEU A 111 22.09 6.93 -6.09
C LEU A 111 23.39 7.25 -5.34
N THR A 112 23.26 7.60 -4.07
CA THR A 112 24.42 7.74 -3.17
C THR A 112 24.91 6.37 -2.73
N ILE A 113 26.19 6.28 -2.29
CA ILE A 113 26.75 5.03 -1.77
C ILE A 113 25.96 4.49 -0.57
N ARG A 114 25.43 5.38 0.27
CA ARG A 114 24.58 4.99 1.41
C ARG A 114 23.28 4.33 0.96
N GLN A 115 22.66 4.84 -0.12
CA GLN A 115 21.46 4.24 -0.70
C GLN A 115 21.75 2.88 -1.35
N LEU A 116 22.92 2.73 -2.01
CA LEU A 116 23.36 1.45 -2.57
C LEU A 116 23.59 0.40 -1.48
N VAL A 117 24.23 0.77 -0.38
CA VAL A 117 24.41 -0.12 0.78
C VAL A 117 23.05 -0.49 1.39
N GLY A 118 22.17 0.48 1.61
CA GLY A 118 20.81 0.22 2.13
C GLY A 118 20.00 -0.69 1.22
N LEU A 119 20.13 -0.51 -0.10
CA LEU A 119 19.51 -1.37 -1.11
C LEU A 119 20.01 -2.82 -1.00
N ALA A 120 21.33 -3.02 -0.92
CA ALA A 120 21.92 -4.35 -0.76
C ALA A 120 21.45 -5.03 0.54
N VAL A 121 21.44 -4.30 1.66
CA VAL A 121 20.94 -4.80 2.95
C VAL A 121 19.47 -5.20 2.86
N ALA A 122 18.61 -4.40 2.21
CA ALA A 122 17.20 -4.71 2.05
C ALA A 122 16.97 -6.00 1.22
N PHE A 123 17.70 -6.20 0.12
CA PHE A 123 17.59 -7.43 -0.68
C PHE A 123 18.12 -8.65 0.07
N VAL A 124 19.22 -8.52 0.84
CA VAL A 124 19.72 -9.59 1.70
C VAL A 124 18.70 -9.92 2.80
N GLY A 125 18.08 -8.91 3.42
CA GLY A 125 17.02 -9.10 4.41
C GLY A 125 15.82 -9.86 3.86
N ILE A 126 15.35 -9.52 2.67
CA ILE A 126 14.25 -10.25 1.99
C ILE A 126 14.68 -11.69 1.65
N TYR A 127 15.91 -11.89 1.19
CA TYR A 127 16.44 -13.24 0.90
C TYR A 127 16.46 -14.11 2.17
N ILE A 128 16.95 -13.58 3.29
CA ILE A 128 16.95 -14.28 4.58
C ILE A 128 15.52 -14.57 5.04
N LEU A 129 14.63 -13.58 4.95
CA LEU A 129 13.22 -13.73 5.33
C LEU A 129 12.52 -14.83 4.51
N THR A 130 12.73 -14.84 3.19
CA THR A 130 12.07 -15.83 2.31
C THR A 130 12.59 -17.24 2.50
N GLY A 131 13.79 -17.40 3.05
CA GLY A 131 14.36 -18.68 3.47
C GLY A 131 13.88 -19.17 4.85
N ALA A 132 13.07 -18.41 5.57
CA ALA A 132 12.57 -18.81 6.89
C ALA A 132 11.69 -20.07 6.79
N PRO A 133 11.78 -21.01 7.78
CA PRO A 133 11.08 -22.30 7.72
C PRO A 133 9.56 -22.18 7.56
N ASN A 134 8.94 -21.14 8.11
CA ASN A 134 7.51 -20.87 7.99
C ASN A 134 7.07 -20.35 6.61
N LEU A 135 8.03 -20.00 5.73
CA LEU A 135 7.79 -19.51 4.37
C LEU A 135 8.13 -20.53 3.29
N VAL A 136 8.71 -21.68 3.65
CA VAL A 136 8.96 -22.77 2.70
C VAL A 136 7.64 -23.20 2.07
N GLY A 137 7.59 -23.21 0.74
CA GLY A 137 6.38 -23.53 -0.04
C GLY A 137 5.41 -22.34 -0.26
N LYS A 138 5.61 -21.17 0.34
CA LYS A 138 4.75 -19.98 0.16
C LYS A 138 5.22 -19.06 -0.97
N TRP A 139 5.97 -19.58 -1.95
CA TRP A 139 6.59 -18.79 -3.04
C TRP A 139 5.59 -17.96 -3.85
N VAL A 140 4.36 -18.47 -4.05
CA VAL A 140 3.32 -17.72 -4.76
C VAL A 140 2.96 -16.45 -4.01
N GLY A 141 2.69 -16.53 -2.71
CA GLY A 141 2.38 -15.37 -1.88
C GLY A 141 3.52 -14.35 -1.84
N ILE A 142 4.77 -14.82 -1.70
CA ILE A 142 5.97 -13.99 -1.72
C ILE A 142 6.09 -13.28 -3.06
N SER A 143 5.99 -14.01 -4.18
CA SER A 143 6.11 -13.44 -5.53
C SER A 143 5.02 -12.41 -5.82
N LEU A 144 3.77 -12.69 -5.44
CA LEU A 144 2.67 -11.75 -5.59
C LEU A 144 2.91 -10.46 -4.81
N THR A 145 3.38 -10.56 -3.58
CA THR A 145 3.68 -9.40 -2.73
C THR A 145 4.86 -8.59 -3.30
N LEU A 146 5.93 -9.25 -3.76
CA LEU A 146 7.07 -8.59 -4.41
C LEU A 146 6.67 -7.88 -5.71
N CYS A 147 5.86 -8.53 -6.56
CA CYS A 147 5.34 -7.92 -7.78
C CYS A 147 4.43 -6.72 -7.45
N GLY A 148 3.60 -6.83 -6.42
CA GLY A 148 2.80 -5.71 -5.93
C GLY A 148 3.65 -4.54 -5.45
N ALA A 149 4.71 -4.81 -4.69
CA ALA A 149 5.68 -3.81 -4.24
C ALA A 149 6.37 -3.10 -5.43
N PHE A 150 6.74 -3.84 -6.46
CA PHE A 150 7.28 -3.27 -7.71
C PHE A 150 6.26 -2.38 -8.42
N MET A 151 4.99 -2.82 -8.53
CA MET A 151 3.92 -2.02 -9.14
C MET A 151 3.65 -0.74 -8.34
N TRP A 152 3.71 -0.79 -7.01
CA TRP A 152 3.63 0.43 -6.18
C TRP A 152 4.75 1.41 -6.53
N ALA A 153 5.99 0.95 -6.54
CA ALA A 153 7.14 1.77 -6.85
C ALA A 153 7.06 2.41 -8.25
N LEU A 154 6.62 1.64 -9.24
CA LEU A 154 6.38 2.13 -10.61
C LEU A 154 5.25 3.17 -10.62
N GLY A 155 4.16 2.95 -9.88
CA GLY A 155 3.06 3.89 -9.70
C GLY A 155 3.52 5.22 -9.10
N GLN A 156 4.41 5.19 -8.07
CA GLN A 156 5.00 6.40 -7.49
C GLN A 156 5.87 7.15 -8.50
N ALA A 157 6.67 6.44 -9.30
CA ALA A 157 7.51 7.05 -10.33
C ALA A 157 6.65 7.71 -11.44
N LEU A 158 5.56 7.05 -11.85
CA LEU A 158 4.57 7.62 -12.78
C LEU A 158 3.90 8.87 -12.20
N MET A 159 3.48 8.82 -10.92
CA MET A 159 2.89 9.96 -10.23
C MET A 159 3.87 11.14 -10.16
N ARG A 160 5.14 10.88 -9.83
CA ARG A 160 6.18 11.92 -9.80
C ARG A 160 6.32 12.59 -11.17
N ARG A 161 6.43 11.83 -12.26
CA ARG A 161 6.47 12.38 -13.63
C ARG A 161 5.23 13.23 -13.95
N LEU A 162 4.05 12.75 -13.54
CA LEU A 162 2.81 13.49 -13.77
C LEU A 162 2.82 14.84 -13.04
N THR A 163 3.24 14.86 -11.78
CA THR A 163 3.26 16.09 -10.96
C THR A 163 4.34 17.07 -11.43
N GLU A 164 5.48 16.60 -11.93
CA GLU A 164 6.53 17.45 -12.49
C GLU A 164 6.12 18.08 -13.82
N SER A 165 5.29 17.41 -14.62
CA SER A 165 4.85 17.87 -15.95
C SER A 165 3.65 18.82 -15.91
N GLN A 166 2.98 19.03 -14.77
CA GLN A 166 1.73 19.78 -14.67
C GLN A 166 1.88 21.00 -13.77
N PRO A 167 1.50 22.21 -14.25
CA PRO A 167 1.59 23.44 -13.46
C PRO A 167 0.56 23.50 -12.30
N ASN A 168 -0.61 22.85 -12.47
CA ASN A 168 -1.67 22.78 -11.48
C ASN A 168 -1.59 21.48 -10.70
N ARG A 169 -0.80 21.46 -9.64
CA ARG A 169 -0.66 20.30 -8.76
C ARG A 169 -1.96 20.03 -8.00
N LEU A 170 -2.43 18.79 -8.05
CA LEU A 170 -3.45 18.33 -7.12
C LEU A 170 -2.89 18.36 -5.69
N SER A 171 -3.74 18.70 -4.73
CA SER A 171 -3.42 18.47 -3.32
C SER A 171 -3.25 16.96 -3.08
N GLY A 172 -2.58 16.57 -2.00
CA GLY A 172 -2.48 15.16 -1.63
C GLY A 172 -3.84 14.46 -1.52
N MET A 173 -4.82 15.14 -0.89
CA MET A 173 -6.21 14.67 -0.83
C MET A 173 -6.83 14.56 -2.22
N GLY A 174 -6.58 15.53 -3.12
CA GLY A 174 -7.05 15.47 -4.50
C GLY A 174 -6.45 14.30 -5.27
N THR A 175 -5.18 14.02 -5.06
CA THR A 175 -4.49 12.89 -5.66
C THR A 175 -5.13 11.57 -5.26
N ILE A 176 -5.28 11.30 -3.95
CA ILE A 176 -5.85 10.03 -3.49
C ILE A 176 -7.33 9.88 -3.85
N ALA A 177 -8.09 10.98 -3.83
CA ALA A 177 -9.49 10.97 -4.25
C ALA A 177 -9.63 10.53 -5.71
N TRP A 178 -8.88 11.15 -6.64
CA TRP A 178 -8.99 10.84 -8.07
C TRP A 178 -8.32 9.53 -8.45
N VAL A 179 -7.23 9.13 -7.78
CA VAL A 179 -6.69 7.77 -7.92
C VAL A 179 -7.74 6.75 -7.51
N SER A 180 -8.47 6.98 -6.40
CA SER A 180 -9.54 6.07 -5.94
C SER A 180 -10.72 6.01 -6.92
N VAL A 181 -11.12 7.14 -7.50
CA VAL A 181 -12.18 7.20 -8.53
C VAL A 181 -11.84 6.34 -9.75
N PHE A 182 -10.57 6.32 -10.16
CA PHE A 182 -10.14 5.48 -11.29
C PHE A 182 -9.83 4.03 -10.86
N ALA A 183 -9.26 3.81 -9.68
CA ALA A 183 -8.90 2.47 -9.21
C ALA A 183 -10.13 1.61 -8.89
N ALA A 184 -11.19 2.19 -8.31
CA ALA A 184 -12.39 1.43 -7.95
C ALA A 184 -13.01 0.68 -9.14
N PRO A 185 -13.37 1.32 -10.27
CA PRO A 185 -13.93 0.59 -11.42
C PRO A 185 -12.94 -0.38 -12.06
N GLN A 186 -11.63 -0.04 -12.09
CA GLN A 186 -10.60 -0.95 -12.59
C GLN A 186 -10.49 -2.21 -11.75
N LEU A 187 -10.54 -2.09 -10.42
CA LEU A 187 -10.54 -3.23 -9.50
C LEU A 187 -11.83 -4.06 -9.60
N PHE A 188 -13.00 -3.42 -9.79
CA PHE A 188 -14.23 -4.17 -10.05
C PHE A 188 -14.11 -4.98 -11.33
N VAL A 189 -13.61 -4.40 -12.42
CA VAL A 189 -13.40 -5.13 -13.68
C VAL A 189 -12.39 -6.27 -13.49
N ALA A 190 -11.27 -6.02 -12.81
CA ALA A 190 -10.26 -7.04 -12.51
C ALA A 190 -10.85 -8.18 -11.66
N SER A 191 -11.65 -7.85 -10.63
CA SER A 191 -12.33 -8.83 -9.80
C SER A 191 -13.29 -9.67 -10.62
N LEU A 192 -14.11 -9.07 -11.49
CA LEU A 192 -15.04 -9.81 -12.37
C LEU A 192 -14.34 -10.78 -13.33
N ILE A 193 -13.07 -10.54 -13.67
CA ILE A 193 -12.30 -11.41 -14.57
C ILE A 193 -11.58 -12.53 -13.79
N VAL A 194 -11.13 -12.26 -12.57
CA VAL A 194 -10.20 -13.14 -11.82
C VAL A 194 -10.89 -13.88 -10.66
N GLU A 195 -11.93 -13.29 -10.10
CA GLU A 195 -12.63 -13.79 -8.91
C GLU A 195 -14.06 -14.18 -9.26
N ASP A 196 -14.60 -15.14 -8.51
CA ASP A 196 -15.95 -15.68 -8.74
C ASP A 196 -16.88 -15.37 -7.57
N GLN A 197 -18.18 -15.65 -7.77
CA GLN A 197 -19.23 -15.64 -6.74
C GLN A 197 -19.38 -14.30 -5.99
N HIS A 198 -19.16 -13.17 -6.67
CA HIS A 198 -19.20 -11.83 -6.07
C HIS A 198 -20.47 -11.56 -5.27
N TRP A 199 -21.64 -11.89 -5.84
CA TRP A 199 -22.94 -11.69 -5.18
C TRP A 199 -23.07 -12.50 -3.90
N TYR A 200 -22.64 -13.77 -3.95
CA TYR A 200 -22.63 -14.63 -2.78
C TYR A 200 -21.74 -14.04 -1.67
N HIS A 201 -20.53 -13.63 -1.98
CA HIS A 201 -19.61 -13.04 -1.01
C HIS A 201 -20.17 -11.73 -0.43
N ILE A 202 -20.75 -10.85 -1.23
CA ILE A 202 -21.34 -9.59 -0.76
C ILE A 202 -22.50 -9.84 0.21
N THR A 203 -23.42 -10.76 -0.14
CA THR A 203 -24.63 -11.03 0.65
C THR A 203 -24.36 -11.85 1.91
N HIS A 204 -23.28 -12.63 1.96
CA HIS A 204 -22.89 -13.46 3.10
C HIS A 204 -21.71 -12.86 3.89
N ALA A 205 -21.19 -11.69 3.50
CA ALA A 205 -20.11 -11.03 4.22
C ALA A 205 -20.55 -10.66 5.65
N GLY A 206 -19.79 -11.12 6.63
CA GLY A 206 -19.98 -10.77 8.02
C GLY A 206 -19.62 -9.33 8.34
N ILE A 207 -20.03 -8.86 9.52
CA ILE A 207 -19.74 -7.49 9.99
C ILE A 207 -18.24 -7.18 10.02
N ALA A 208 -17.39 -8.18 10.24
CA ALA A 208 -15.93 -8.04 10.23
C ALA A 208 -15.39 -7.62 8.84
N VAL A 209 -15.94 -8.18 7.76
CA VAL A 209 -15.55 -7.81 6.39
C VAL A 209 -15.95 -6.36 6.08
N TRP A 210 -17.18 -5.98 6.43
CA TRP A 210 -17.64 -4.59 6.24
C TRP A 210 -16.89 -3.60 7.12
N GLY A 211 -16.54 -3.99 8.36
CA GLY A 211 -15.65 -3.23 9.22
C GLY A 211 -14.25 -3.04 8.61
N ALA A 212 -13.69 -4.09 7.99
CA ALA A 212 -12.44 -4.00 7.26
C ALA A 212 -12.55 -3.06 6.05
N VAL A 213 -13.60 -3.15 5.24
CA VAL A 213 -13.84 -2.23 4.11
C VAL A 213 -13.89 -0.78 4.59
N ALA A 214 -14.64 -0.50 5.66
CA ALA A 214 -14.75 0.84 6.23
C ALA A 214 -13.41 1.34 6.75
N TYR A 215 -12.70 0.53 7.54
CA TYR A 215 -11.36 0.89 8.05
C TYR A 215 -10.37 1.16 6.90
N LEU A 216 -10.29 0.26 5.94
CA LEU A 216 -9.36 0.36 4.81
C LEU A 216 -9.67 1.57 3.92
N GLY A 217 -10.95 1.88 3.68
CA GLY A 217 -11.36 3.02 2.87
C GLY A 217 -11.23 4.36 3.60
N ILE A 218 -11.74 4.45 4.83
CA ILE A 218 -11.82 5.72 5.57
C ILE A 218 -10.51 5.99 6.32
N VAL A 219 -10.05 5.03 7.13
CA VAL A 219 -8.91 5.25 8.03
C VAL A 219 -7.61 5.06 7.26
N MET A 220 -7.41 3.89 6.65
CA MET A 220 -6.14 3.57 6.00
C MET A 220 -5.89 4.41 4.74
N THR A 221 -6.91 4.60 3.91
CA THR A 221 -6.73 5.33 2.65
C THR A 221 -7.01 6.82 2.83
N ALA A 222 -8.22 7.24 3.18
CA ALA A 222 -8.54 8.67 3.23
C ALA A 222 -7.74 9.40 4.32
N LEU A 223 -7.78 8.93 5.56
CA LEU A 223 -7.05 9.57 6.67
C LEU A 223 -5.54 9.36 6.56
N GLY A 224 -5.08 8.12 6.36
CA GLY A 224 -3.65 7.77 6.32
C GLY A 224 -2.90 8.56 5.23
N TYR A 225 -3.41 8.60 4.00
CA TYR A 225 -2.80 9.41 2.94
C TYR A 225 -2.94 10.91 3.17
N THR A 226 -4.04 11.39 3.77
CA THR A 226 -4.15 12.80 4.15
C THR A 226 -3.09 13.20 5.16
N CYS A 227 -2.88 12.39 6.20
CA CYS A 227 -1.80 12.58 7.18
C CYS A 227 -0.42 12.53 6.52
N TRP A 228 -0.18 11.53 5.65
CA TRP A 228 1.09 11.39 4.96
C TRP A 228 1.43 12.59 4.07
N TYR A 229 0.48 13.03 3.25
CA TYR A 229 0.68 14.19 2.39
C TYR A 229 0.76 15.51 3.16
N HIS A 230 0.11 15.62 4.32
CA HIS A 230 0.29 16.76 5.21
C HIS A 230 1.74 16.87 5.70
N VAL A 231 2.36 15.74 6.08
CA VAL A 231 3.76 15.69 6.51
C VAL A 231 4.69 15.99 5.34
N LEU A 232 4.49 15.35 4.18
CA LEU A 232 5.31 15.57 2.98
C LEU A 232 5.19 16.99 2.41
N GLY A 233 4.08 17.66 2.63
CA GLY A 233 3.89 19.07 2.22
C GLY A 233 4.70 20.07 3.06
N ARG A 234 5.22 19.65 4.23
CA ARG A 234 5.94 20.51 5.18
C ARG A 234 7.39 20.10 5.40
N TYR A 235 7.70 18.83 5.19
CA TYR A 235 9.02 18.27 5.49
C TYR A 235 9.53 17.44 4.30
N PRO A 236 10.83 17.45 4.03
CA PRO A 236 11.41 16.62 2.98
C PRO A 236 11.20 15.14 3.29
N ALA A 237 11.07 14.33 2.24
CA ALA A 237 10.87 12.89 2.36
C ALA A 237 11.99 12.18 3.17
N SER A 238 13.20 12.74 3.18
CA SER A 238 14.32 12.25 4.00
C SER A 238 14.08 12.36 5.51
N GLN A 239 13.22 13.30 5.95
CA GLN A 239 12.83 13.43 7.35
C GLN A 239 11.56 12.65 7.69
N ALA A 240 10.64 12.52 6.74
CA ALA A 240 9.36 11.83 6.94
C ALA A 240 9.47 10.32 6.70
N GLY A 241 10.26 9.89 5.71
CA GLY A 241 10.40 8.49 5.31
C GLY A 241 10.79 7.52 6.43
N PRO A 242 11.74 7.86 7.32
CA PRO A 242 12.12 6.97 8.43
C PRO A 242 10.97 6.52 9.33
N TYR A 243 9.91 7.33 9.47
CA TYR A 243 8.73 6.93 10.26
C TYR A 243 8.00 5.72 9.64
N LEU A 244 8.02 5.57 8.31
CA LEU A 244 7.39 4.42 7.65
C LEU A 244 8.06 3.09 7.97
N LEU A 245 9.32 3.09 8.41
CA LEU A 245 10.00 1.88 8.88
C LEU A 245 9.35 1.27 10.14
N LEU A 246 8.48 2.01 10.82
CA LEU A 246 7.69 1.49 11.93
C LEU A 246 6.46 0.68 11.48
N LEU A 247 6.11 0.70 10.19
CA LEU A 247 4.97 -0.06 9.66
C LEU A 247 5.05 -1.55 9.97
N PRO A 248 6.17 -2.27 9.71
CA PRO A 248 6.30 -3.66 10.10
C PRO A 248 6.20 -3.88 11.61
N VAL A 249 6.73 -2.96 12.43
CA VAL A 249 6.64 -3.06 13.88
C VAL A 249 5.19 -3.08 14.33
N PHE A 250 4.36 -2.16 13.84
CA PHE A 250 2.93 -2.13 14.16
C PHE A 250 2.16 -3.33 13.58
N SER A 251 2.55 -3.81 12.39
CA SER A 251 1.93 -4.99 11.80
C SER A 251 2.31 -6.27 12.56
N ILE A 252 3.56 -6.44 12.98
CA ILE A 252 4.01 -7.59 13.78
C ILE A 252 3.32 -7.60 15.14
N LEU A 253 3.31 -6.46 15.84
CA LEU A 253 2.62 -6.34 17.13
C LEU A 253 1.12 -6.58 17.00
N GLY A 254 0.48 -6.03 15.97
CA GLY A 254 -0.94 -6.25 15.72
C GLY A 254 -1.26 -7.68 15.30
N GLY A 255 -0.43 -8.31 14.45
CA GLY A 255 -0.55 -9.70 14.04
C GLY A 255 -0.46 -10.65 15.23
N TRP A 256 0.53 -10.42 16.11
CA TRP A 256 0.68 -11.19 17.34
C TRP A 256 -0.52 -11.00 18.28
N LEU A 257 -0.93 -9.75 18.53
CA LEU A 257 -1.95 -9.44 19.53
C LEU A 257 -3.38 -9.84 19.08
N PHE A 258 -3.71 -9.62 17.79
CA PHE A 258 -5.09 -9.77 17.30
C PHE A 258 -5.30 -11.01 16.44
N LEU A 259 -4.25 -11.54 15.79
CA LEU A 259 -4.34 -12.69 14.89
C LEU A 259 -3.64 -13.95 15.45
N GLY A 260 -2.92 -13.84 16.59
CA GLY A 260 -2.15 -14.94 17.15
C GLY A 260 -0.96 -15.36 16.27
N GLU A 261 -0.47 -14.48 15.40
CA GLU A 261 0.69 -14.76 14.55
C GLU A 261 1.96 -14.93 15.42
N PRO A 262 2.75 -16.00 15.23
CA PRO A 262 3.97 -16.19 16.00
C PRO A 262 5.04 -15.16 15.60
N ILE A 263 5.70 -14.56 16.58
CA ILE A 263 6.88 -13.73 16.33
C ILE A 263 8.09 -14.67 16.16
N ASN A 264 8.56 -14.83 14.94
CA ASN A 264 9.72 -15.65 14.63
C ASN A 264 11.03 -14.85 14.77
N GLN A 265 12.12 -15.53 15.14
CA GLN A 265 13.44 -14.87 15.25
C GLN A 265 13.88 -14.19 13.94
N THR A 266 13.55 -14.77 12.79
CA THR A 266 13.83 -14.20 11.46
C THR A 266 13.08 -12.90 11.15
N MET A 267 12.03 -12.57 11.92
CA MET A 267 11.31 -11.29 11.79
C MET A 267 11.99 -10.16 12.60
N LEU A 268 12.89 -10.52 13.50
CA LEU A 268 13.60 -9.58 14.39
C LEU A 268 15.02 -9.23 13.89
N LEU A 269 15.50 -9.92 12.86
CA LEU A 269 16.78 -9.68 12.18
C LEU A 269 16.63 -8.69 11.02
#